data_5475119041e2530f96a24f9a5b0f918c
#
_entry.id   5475119041e2530f96a24f9a5b0f918c
#
_cell.length_a   1.000
_cell.length_b   1.000
_cell.length_c   1.000
_cell.angle_alpha   90.00
_cell.angle_beta   90.00
_cell.angle_gamma   90.00
#
_symmetry.space_group_name_H-M   'P 1'
#
loop_
_entity.id
_entity.type
_entity.pdbx_description
1 polymer ?
#
loop_
_entity_poly.entity_id
_entity_poly.type
_entity_poly.pdbx_seq_one_letter_code
_entity_poly.pdbx_strand_id
1 'polypeptide(L)'
;MPSFCFNRRAVFGFCALTLILTSFMIFAEEHHDQKLTDLTYIGSHNSYKQAIHPKLMSWLTRIDAKTVAALDYRHPPLTTQLNLGLRLFELDVFYDPEGNLYQDPLGDAWLFRDESFSTKHSQALQMPGFKVLHAQDVDFRSHCITLAECLSEMVRFSTENPSHVPIVITFNLKSQTIELPGFTVPLPFNQTALKALQKTIIDHLGLAHIFRPTELQGRWTSLAAAVENNGWPLIKALRGKFLLVLDESE
;
A
#
# COMPACT_ATOMS: atom_id res chain seq x y z
N MET A 1 63.61 -38.04 -1.68
CA MET A 1 63.18 -36.65 -1.42
C MET A 1 61.89 -36.40 -2.17
N PRO A 2 60.71 -36.32 -1.55
CA PRO A 2 59.48 -35.97 -2.25
C PRO A 2 59.21 -34.45 -2.15
N SER A 3 58.98 -33.83 -3.30
CA SER A 3 58.67 -32.41 -3.47
C SER A 3 57.25 -32.14 -3.04
N PHE A 4 57.05 -31.26 -2.07
CA PHE A 4 55.74 -30.75 -1.71
C PHE A 4 55.32 -29.67 -2.71
N CYS A 5 54.24 -29.92 -3.43
CA CYS A 5 53.58 -28.97 -4.32
C CYS A 5 52.51 -28.22 -3.54
N PHE A 6 52.75 -26.95 -3.22
CA PHE A 6 51.80 -26.08 -2.50
C PHE A 6 50.71 -25.61 -3.47
N ASN A 7 49.47 -26.01 -3.22
CA ASN A 7 48.34 -25.70 -4.07
C ASN A 7 47.81 -24.28 -3.80
N ARG A 8 48.16 -23.31 -4.68
CA ARG A 8 47.84 -21.86 -4.57
C ARG A 8 46.34 -21.50 -4.79
N ARG A 9 45.47 -22.49 -4.98
CA ARG A 9 44.05 -22.22 -5.32
C ARG A 9 43.09 -22.03 -4.14
N ALA A 10 43.51 -22.32 -2.90
CA ALA A 10 42.67 -22.25 -1.71
C ALA A 10 42.58 -20.86 -1.04
N VAL A 11 43.54 -19.96 -1.32
CA VAL A 11 43.62 -18.65 -0.62
C VAL A 11 42.72 -17.59 -1.25
N PHE A 12 42.41 -17.68 -2.55
CA PHE A 12 41.59 -16.66 -3.22
C PHE A 12 40.08 -16.78 -2.94
N GLY A 13 39.58 -17.96 -2.57
CA GLY A 13 38.15 -18.17 -2.27
C GLY A 13 37.74 -17.58 -0.91
N PHE A 14 38.60 -17.52 0.05
CA PHE A 14 38.28 -17.03 1.40
C PHE A 14 38.22 -15.50 1.49
N CYS A 15 39.03 -14.78 0.73
CA CYS A 15 39.04 -13.32 0.71
C CYS A 15 37.81 -12.75 -0.04
N ALA A 16 37.33 -13.44 -1.09
CA ALA A 16 36.15 -12.96 -1.85
C ALA A 16 34.84 -13.13 -1.05
N LEU A 17 34.72 -14.22 -0.26
CA LEU A 17 33.53 -14.46 0.57
C LEU A 17 33.46 -13.50 1.76
N THR A 18 34.59 -13.14 2.35
CA THR A 18 34.65 -12.16 3.46
C THR A 18 34.35 -10.74 3.00
N LEU A 19 34.76 -10.35 1.78
CA LEU A 19 34.45 -9.04 1.20
C LEU A 19 32.96 -8.90 0.85
N ILE A 20 32.29 -9.96 0.40
CA ILE A 20 30.86 -9.94 0.10
C ILE A 20 30.04 -9.86 1.40
N LEU A 21 30.42 -10.58 2.44
CA LEU A 21 29.75 -10.52 3.75
C LEU A 21 29.93 -9.17 4.44
N THR A 22 31.09 -8.53 4.34
CA THR A 22 31.33 -7.20 4.90
C THR A 22 30.60 -6.11 4.12
N SER A 23 30.47 -6.22 2.80
CA SER A 23 29.66 -5.29 2.00
C SER A 23 28.17 -5.39 2.35
N PHE A 24 27.63 -6.58 2.60
CA PHE A 24 26.24 -6.75 3.04
C PHE A 24 26.00 -6.19 4.46
N MET A 25 26.95 -6.30 5.36
CA MET A 25 26.84 -5.71 6.70
C MET A 25 26.92 -4.18 6.69
N ILE A 26 27.72 -3.58 5.80
CA ILE A 26 27.87 -2.12 5.69
C ILE A 26 26.55 -1.49 5.21
N PHE A 27 25.81 -2.11 4.28
CA PHE A 27 24.49 -1.61 3.83
C PHE A 27 23.38 -1.71 4.89
N ALA A 28 23.51 -2.60 5.88
CA ALA A 28 22.52 -2.73 6.96
C ALA A 28 22.73 -1.71 8.10
N GLU A 29 23.93 -1.14 8.25
CA GLU A 29 24.27 -0.19 9.32
C GLU A 29 23.93 1.28 8.98
N GLU A 30 23.82 1.63 7.71
CA GLU A 30 23.74 3.02 7.23
C GLU A 30 22.53 3.83 7.70
N HIS A 31 21.47 3.18 8.22
CA HIS A 31 20.24 3.87 8.64
C HIS A 31 19.90 3.75 10.12
N HIS A 32 20.76 3.16 10.94
CA HIS A 32 20.40 2.91 12.35
C HIS A 32 20.22 4.18 13.18
N ASP A 33 20.96 5.22 12.90
CA ASP A 33 20.92 6.48 13.66
C ASP A 33 20.14 7.60 12.95
N GLN A 34 19.55 7.32 11.77
CA GLN A 34 18.71 8.27 11.06
C GLN A 34 17.30 8.28 11.66
N LYS A 35 16.71 9.47 11.72
CA LYS A 35 15.30 9.65 12.06
C LYS A 35 14.43 9.36 10.84
N LEU A 36 13.14 9.11 11.07
CA LEU A 36 12.17 8.95 9.99
C LEU A 36 12.18 10.14 9.02
N THR A 37 12.36 11.36 9.54
CA THR A 37 12.42 12.62 8.79
C THR A 37 13.67 12.81 7.93
N ASP A 38 14.69 12.00 8.13
CA ASP A 38 15.94 12.08 7.36
C ASP A 38 15.86 11.24 6.06
N LEU A 39 14.78 10.49 5.88
CA LEU A 39 14.56 9.66 4.69
C LEU A 39 13.65 10.32 3.68
N THR A 40 13.98 10.15 2.41
CA THR A 40 13.08 10.43 1.30
C THR A 40 12.50 9.11 0.79
N TYR A 41 11.18 8.98 0.82
CA TYR A 41 10.47 7.81 0.33
C TYR A 41 10.04 7.99 -1.12
N ILE A 42 10.15 6.91 -1.89
CA ILE A 42 9.45 6.78 -3.16
C ILE A 42 8.12 6.11 -2.88
N GLY A 43 7.04 6.65 -3.42
CA GLY A 43 5.69 6.13 -3.29
C GLY A 43 4.93 6.14 -4.60
N SER A 44 3.71 5.65 -4.56
CA SER A 44 2.75 5.69 -5.65
C SER A 44 1.42 6.25 -5.17
N HIS A 45 0.80 7.06 -6.00
CA HIS A 45 -0.56 7.55 -5.85
C HIS A 45 -1.54 6.51 -6.40
N ASN A 46 -2.61 6.19 -5.69
CA ASN A 46 -3.54 5.11 -6.05
C ASN A 46 -2.80 3.78 -6.33
N SER A 47 -2.02 3.34 -5.36
CA SER A 47 -1.02 2.26 -5.50
C SER A 47 -1.58 0.92 -6.00
N TYR A 48 -2.85 0.67 -5.78
CA TYR A 48 -3.61 -0.54 -6.14
C TYR A 48 -4.10 -0.53 -7.60
N LYS A 49 -4.09 0.65 -8.26
CA LYS A 49 -4.81 0.91 -9.50
C LYS A 49 -4.32 0.09 -10.68
N GLN A 50 -5.24 -0.59 -11.36
CA GLN A 50 -5.06 -1.16 -12.70
C GLN A 50 -5.52 -0.16 -13.77
N ALA A 51 -5.12 -0.38 -15.03
CA ALA A 51 -5.62 0.42 -16.14
C ALA A 51 -7.13 0.24 -16.30
N ILE A 52 -7.82 1.35 -16.60
CA ILE A 52 -9.19 1.30 -17.11
C ILE A 52 -9.21 0.49 -18.42
N HIS A 53 -10.27 -0.27 -18.65
CA HIS A 53 -10.40 -1.04 -19.88
C HIS A 53 -10.33 -0.10 -21.12
N PRO A 54 -9.58 -0.44 -22.18
CA PRO A 54 -9.34 0.46 -23.32
C PRO A 54 -10.61 0.96 -24.01
N LYS A 55 -11.65 0.12 -24.14
CA LYS A 55 -12.95 0.54 -24.68
C LYS A 55 -13.64 1.56 -23.80
N LEU A 56 -13.63 1.34 -22.48
CA LEU A 56 -14.21 2.28 -21.52
C LEU A 56 -13.40 3.59 -21.51
N MET A 57 -12.09 3.52 -21.50
CA MET A 57 -11.21 4.70 -21.62
C MET A 57 -11.52 5.50 -22.88
N SER A 58 -11.67 4.84 -24.05
CA SER A 58 -12.02 5.50 -25.29
C SER A 58 -13.40 6.16 -25.24
N TRP A 59 -14.36 5.56 -24.56
CA TRP A 59 -15.70 6.14 -24.38
C TRP A 59 -15.66 7.35 -23.45
N LEU A 60 -15.02 7.24 -22.30
CA LEU A 60 -14.85 8.34 -21.34
C LEU A 60 -14.11 9.54 -21.97
N THR A 61 -13.08 9.30 -22.77
CA THR A 61 -12.33 10.34 -23.48
C THR A 61 -13.19 11.16 -24.43
N ARG A 62 -14.26 10.58 -25.00
CA ARG A 62 -15.21 11.33 -25.85
C ARG A 62 -16.09 12.27 -25.03
N ILE A 63 -16.30 12.00 -23.76
CA ILE A 63 -17.11 12.82 -22.85
C ILE A 63 -16.26 13.98 -22.30
N ASP A 64 -15.11 13.68 -21.74
CA ASP A 64 -14.17 14.67 -21.17
C ASP A 64 -12.72 14.19 -21.29
N ALA A 65 -12.11 14.50 -22.43
CA ALA A 65 -10.72 14.11 -22.73
C ALA A 65 -9.72 14.65 -21.72
N LYS A 66 -9.96 15.85 -21.17
CA LYS A 66 -9.03 16.51 -20.24
C LYS A 66 -9.00 15.80 -18.88
N THR A 67 -10.17 15.58 -18.29
CA THR A 67 -10.29 14.88 -17.01
C THR A 67 -9.86 13.43 -17.14
N VAL A 68 -10.25 12.74 -18.21
CA VAL A 68 -9.96 11.34 -18.44
C VAL A 68 -8.47 11.07 -18.70
N ALA A 69 -7.74 12.03 -19.30
CA ALA A 69 -6.29 11.90 -19.45
C ALA A 69 -5.55 11.73 -18.10
N ALA A 70 -6.07 12.31 -17.03
CA ALA A 70 -5.52 12.14 -15.68
C ALA A 70 -5.76 10.74 -15.09
N LEU A 71 -6.66 9.95 -15.67
CA LEU A 71 -6.98 8.58 -15.25
C LEU A 71 -6.13 7.52 -15.98
N ASP A 72 -5.39 7.93 -17.03
CA ASP A 72 -4.64 6.98 -17.90
C ASP A 72 -3.28 6.62 -17.29
N TYR A 73 -3.32 5.95 -16.15
CA TYR A 73 -2.14 5.36 -15.51
C TYR A 73 -2.51 4.07 -14.77
N ARG A 74 -1.48 3.31 -14.42
CA ARG A 74 -1.58 2.05 -13.68
C ARG A 74 -0.30 1.82 -12.89
N HIS A 75 -0.41 0.96 -11.89
CA HIS A 75 0.74 0.48 -11.11
C HIS A 75 0.86 -1.06 -11.22
N PRO A 76 2.03 -1.64 -10.97
CA PRO A 76 2.16 -3.07 -10.73
C PRO A 76 1.52 -3.45 -9.37
N PRO A 77 1.29 -4.75 -9.09
CA PRO A 77 0.81 -5.21 -7.78
C PRO A 77 1.62 -4.67 -6.61
N LEU A 78 1.00 -4.50 -5.43
CA LEU A 78 1.63 -3.92 -4.24
C LEU A 78 2.93 -4.66 -3.85
N THR A 79 2.93 -5.99 -3.88
CA THR A 79 4.14 -6.79 -3.60
C THR A 79 5.28 -6.46 -4.56
N THR A 80 4.98 -6.23 -5.85
CA THR A 80 6.00 -5.82 -6.83
C THR A 80 6.58 -4.45 -6.48
N GLN A 81 5.73 -3.48 -6.14
CA GLN A 81 6.16 -2.14 -5.72
C GLN A 81 7.01 -2.19 -4.45
N LEU A 82 6.61 -2.98 -3.45
CA LEU A 82 7.37 -3.20 -2.22
C LEU A 82 8.75 -3.80 -2.49
N ASN A 83 8.84 -4.78 -3.40
CA ASN A 83 10.09 -5.41 -3.82
C ASN A 83 10.99 -4.45 -4.63
N LEU A 84 10.41 -3.49 -5.35
CA LEU A 84 11.14 -2.40 -6.01
C LEU A 84 11.64 -1.32 -5.04
N GLY A 85 11.27 -1.39 -3.77
CA GLY A 85 11.73 -0.45 -2.74
C GLY A 85 10.77 0.69 -2.42
N LEU A 86 9.57 0.73 -2.99
CA LEU A 86 8.55 1.73 -2.60
C LEU A 86 8.14 1.52 -1.14
N ARG A 87 7.93 2.62 -0.43
CA ARG A 87 7.56 2.60 1.00
C ARG A 87 6.43 3.57 1.37
N LEU A 88 5.89 4.28 0.39
CA LEU A 88 4.70 5.13 0.56
C LEU A 88 3.61 4.64 -0.41
N PHE A 89 2.45 4.32 0.13
CA PHE A 89 1.31 3.77 -0.61
C PHE A 89 0.06 4.55 -0.28
N GLU A 90 -0.80 4.73 -1.27
CA GLU A 90 -2.12 5.32 -1.09
C GLU A 90 -3.19 4.31 -1.48
N LEU A 91 -4.20 4.18 -0.63
CA LEU A 91 -5.36 3.31 -0.81
C LEU A 91 -6.64 4.14 -0.68
N ASP A 92 -7.38 4.26 -1.77
CA ASP A 92 -8.74 4.81 -1.76
C ASP A 92 -9.72 3.76 -1.25
N VAL A 93 -10.47 4.08 -0.22
CA VAL A 93 -11.29 3.11 0.51
C VAL A 93 -12.76 3.50 0.47
N PHE A 94 -13.61 2.58 0.03
CA PHE A 94 -15.07 2.70 0.04
C PHE A 94 -15.68 1.79 1.09
N TYR A 95 -16.65 2.29 1.86
CA TYR A 95 -17.34 1.49 2.87
C TYR A 95 -18.49 0.69 2.24
N ASP A 96 -18.50 -0.62 2.48
CA ASP A 96 -19.52 -1.56 1.94
C ASP A 96 -19.78 -2.68 2.96
N PRO A 97 -20.43 -2.35 4.11
CA PRO A 97 -20.57 -3.27 5.23
C PRO A 97 -21.33 -4.54 4.93
N GLU A 98 -22.32 -4.48 4.04
CA GLU A 98 -23.17 -5.61 3.66
C GLU A 98 -22.66 -6.33 2.41
N GLY A 99 -21.70 -5.74 1.70
CA GLY A 99 -21.28 -6.21 0.39
C GLY A 99 -22.26 -5.81 -0.72
N ASN A 100 -21.90 -6.18 -1.94
CA ASN A 100 -22.70 -5.99 -3.15
C ASN A 100 -22.95 -4.54 -3.61
N LEU A 101 -22.58 -3.51 -2.84
CA LEU A 101 -22.83 -2.11 -3.25
C LEU A 101 -22.09 -1.74 -4.55
N TYR A 102 -20.94 -2.34 -4.78
CA TYR A 102 -20.08 -2.07 -5.94
C TYR A 102 -19.97 -3.26 -6.90
N GLN A 103 -20.85 -4.27 -6.78
CA GLN A 103 -20.72 -5.54 -7.51
C GLN A 103 -20.94 -5.43 -9.02
N ASP A 104 -21.76 -4.45 -9.46
CA ASP A 104 -22.16 -4.26 -10.86
C ASP A 104 -21.77 -2.86 -11.35
N PRO A 105 -20.46 -2.54 -11.53
CA PRO A 105 -20.04 -1.23 -11.99
C PRO A 105 -20.63 -0.89 -13.36
N LEU A 106 -21.14 0.32 -13.55
CA LEU A 106 -21.73 0.75 -14.83
C LEU A 106 -20.77 0.61 -16.00
N GLY A 107 -19.48 0.90 -15.78
CA GLY A 107 -18.45 0.74 -16.81
C GLY A 107 -18.31 -0.69 -17.30
N ASP A 108 -18.52 -1.71 -16.43
CA ASP A 108 -18.55 -3.11 -16.85
C ASP A 108 -19.84 -3.43 -17.65
N ALA A 109 -20.99 -2.90 -17.21
CA ALA A 109 -22.24 -3.04 -17.95
C ALA A 109 -22.16 -2.41 -19.35
N TRP A 110 -21.51 -1.25 -19.49
CA TRP A 110 -21.27 -0.59 -20.78
C TRP A 110 -20.30 -1.35 -21.70
N LEU A 111 -19.46 -2.20 -21.13
CA LEU A 111 -18.57 -3.11 -21.87
C LEU A 111 -19.23 -4.46 -22.21
N PHE A 112 -20.56 -4.58 -21.97
CA PHE A 112 -21.29 -5.84 -22.14
C PHE A 112 -20.71 -6.98 -21.30
N ARG A 113 -20.29 -6.67 -20.05
CA ARG A 113 -19.63 -7.60 -19.12
C ARG A 113 -18.43 -8.27 -19.78
N ASP A 114 -17.39 -7.48 -20.03
CA ASP A 114 -16.17 -7.95 -20.63
C ASP A 114 -15.65 -9.19 -19.88
N GLU A 115 -15.44 -10.30 -20.60
CA GLU A 115 -14.90 -11.55 -20.06
C GLU A 115 -13.53 -11.38 -19.39
N SER A 116 -12.83 -10.25 -19.66
CA SER A 116 -11.58 -9.90 -18.98
C SER A 116 -11.76 -9.48 -17.51
N PHE A 117 -13.00 -9.20 -17.08
CA PHE A 117 -13.30 -8.96 -15.66
C PHE A 117 -13.37 -10.31 -14.95
N SER A 118 -12.30 -10.66 -14.28
CA SER A 118 -12.13 -12.01 -13.73
C SER A 118 -13.21 -12.35 -12.70
N THR A 119 -13.62 -13.62 -12.64
CA THR A 119 -14.54 -14.14 -11.61
C THR A 119 -14.09 -13.77 -10.19
N LYS A 120 -12.78 -13.75 -9.93
CA LYS A 120 -12.21 -13.33 -8.64
C LYS A 120 -12.54 -11.87 -8.32
N HIS A 121 -12.46 -10.96 -9.30
CA HIS A 121 -12.82 -9.55 -9.14
C HIS A 121 -14.32 -9.39 -8.79
N SER A 122 -15.18 -10.06 -9.54
CA SER A 122 -16.63 -10.01 -9.28
C SER A 122 -16.98 -10.54 -7.90
N GLN A 123 -16.37 -11.64 -7.46
CA GLN A 123 -16.57 -12.18 -6.11
C GLN A 123 -16.09 -11.22 -5.03
N ALA A 124 -14.91 -10.60 -5.21
CA ALA A 124 -14.37 -9.66 -4.25
C ALA A 124 -15.25 -8.39 -4.10
N LEU A 125 -15.87 -7.92 -5.19
CA LEU A 125 -16.83 -6.81 -5.14
C LEU A 125 -18.12 -7.15 -4.37
N GLN A 126 -18.50 -8.43 -4.31
CA GLN A 126 -19.66 -8.90 -3.55
C GLN A 126 -19.40 -9.06 -2.05
N MET A 127 -18.14 -9.18 -1.63
CA MET A 127 -17.79 -9.40 -0.23
C MET A 127 -18.14 -8.20 0.65
N PRO A 128 -18.64 -8.41 1.87
CA PRO A 128 -18.77 -7.34 2.87
C PRO A 128 -17.40 -6.73 3.23
N GLY A 129 -17.39 -5.44 3.64
CA GLY A 129 -16.20 -4.77 4.17
C GLY A 129 -15.87 -3.49 3.43
N PHE A 130 -14.59 -3.29 3.11
CA PHE A 130 -14.12 -2.11 2.40
C PHE A 130 -13.61 -2.49 1.02
N LYS A 131 -13.97 -1.71 0.00
CA LYS A 131 -13.45 -1.84 -1.36
C LYS A 131 -12.33 -0.84 -1.60
N VAL A 132 -11.33 -1.25 -2.38
CA VAL A 132 -10.21 -0.41 -2.77
C VAL A 132 -10.29 -0.16 -4.27
N LEU A 133 -10.87 0.99 -4.62
CA LEU A 133 -11.18 1.44 -5.99
C LEU A 133 -10.80 2.92 -6.10
N HIS A 134 -10.53 3.41 -7.32
CA HIS A 134 -10.28 4.83 -7.53
C HIS A 134 -11.58 5.64 -7.71
N ALA A 135 -12.44 5.20 -8.63
CA ALA A 135 -13.75 5.81 -8.83
C ALA A 135 -14.77 4.72 -9.11
N GLN A 136 -15.84 4.72 -8.33
CA GLN A 136 -16.97 3.80 -8.52
C GLN A 136 -17.48 3.89 -9.97
N ASP A 137 -17.89 2.76 -10.50
CA ASP A 137 -18.50 2.61 -11.83
C ASP A 137 -17.58 2.81 -13.04
N VAL A 138 -16.51 3.59 -12.97
CA VAL A 138 -15.68 3.90 -14.14
C VAL A 138 -14.21 3.52 -14.00
N ASP A 139 -13.63 3.64 -12.80
CA ASP A 139 -12.23 3.28 -12.53
C ASP A 139 -12.14 2.34 -11.31
N PHE A 140 -12.77 1.18 -11.47
CA PHE A 140 -13.00 0.20 -10.41
C PHE A 140 -12.02 -0.98 -10.43
N ARG A 141 -11.05 -0.99 -11.35
CA ARG A 141 -10.07 -2.07 -11.45
C ARG A 141 -8.93 -1.87 -10.46
N SER A 142 -8.71 -2.89 -9.65
CA SER A 142 -7.71 -2.90 -8.58
C SER A 142 -6.93 -4.21 -8.54
N HIS A 143 -5.69 -4.19 -8.08
CA HIS A 143 -4.90 -5.40 -7.84
C HIS A 143 -5.37 -6.14 -6.58
N CYS A 144 -5.95 -5.42 -5.62
CA CYS A 144 -6.55 -5.95 -4.41
C CYS A 144 -7.87 -5.21 -4.16
N ILE A 145 -8.99 -5.84 -4.54
CA ILE A 145 -10.34 -5.23 -4.51
C ILE A 145 -10.81 -4.93 -3.09
N THR A 146 -10.48 -5.79 -2.13
CA THR A 146 -10.84 -5.56 -0.74
C THR A 146 -9.65 -5.00 0.05
N LEU A 147 -9.92 -4.11 1.01
CA LEU A 147 -8.88 -3.61 1.91
C LEU A 147 -8.18 -4.76 2.64
N ALA A 148 -8.94 -5.80 3.02
CA ALA A 148 -8.40 -7.00 3.63
C ALA A 148 -7.32 -7.69 2.76
N GLU A 149 -7.55 -7.80 1.44
CA GLU A 149 -6.55 -8.34 0.50
C GLU A 149 -5.30 -7.45 0.43
N CYS A 150 -5.48 -6.12 0.27
CA CYS A 150 -4.37 -5.17 0.20
C CYS A 150 -3.48 -5.26 1.45
N LEU A 151 -4.09 -5.19 2.65
CA LEU A 151 -3.36 -5.25 3.92
C LEU A 151 -2.68 -6.61 4.14
N SER A 152 -3.36 -7.72 3.75
CA SER A 152 -2.80 -9.07 3.84
C SER A 152 -1.59 -9.25 2.92
N GLU A 153 -1.60 -8.65 1.73
CA GLU A 153 -0.45 -8.64 0.82
C GLU A 153 0.73 -7.88 1.43
N MET A 154 0.47 -6.71 2.03
CA MET A 154 1.51 -5.87 2.63
C MET A 154 2.11 -6.49 3.90
N VAL A 155 1.29 -7.09 4.77
CA VAL A 155 1.80 -7.74 6.00
C VAL A 155 2.59 -9.00 5.67
N ARG A 156 2.23 -9.73 4.62
CA ARG A 156 3.03 -10.87 4.15
C ARG A 156 4.43 -10.42 3.74
N PHE A 157 4.55 -9.36 2.93
CA PHE A 157 5.86 -8.77 2.60
C PHE A 157 6.63 -8.36 3.87
N SER A 158 5.98 -7.71 4.82
CA SER A 158 6.59 -7.29 6.08
C SER A 158 7.13 -8.48 6.90
N THR A 159 6.36 -9.57 6.94
CA THR A 159 6.77 -10.80 7.63
C THR A 159 7.98 -11.47 6.97
N GLU A 160 8.01 -11.48 5.64
CA GLU A 160 9.12 -12.02 4.85
C GLU A 160 10.38 -11.12 4.91
N ASN A 161 10.20 -9.83 5.23
CA ASN A 161 11.26 -8.81 5.27
C ASN A 161 11.24 -8.02 6.58
N PRO A 162 11.43 -8.64 7.76
CA PRO A 162 11.14 -8.03 9.06
C PRO A 162 12.02 -6.80 9.39
N SER A 163 13.09 -6.59 8.65
CA SER A 163 14.01 -5.45 8.81
C SER A 163 13.72 -4.29 7.85
N HIS A 164 12.60 -4.33 7.09
CA HIS A 164 12.28 -3.24 6.17
C HIS A 164 12.16 -1.89 6.90
N VAL A 165 12.50 -0.79 6.23
CA VAL A 165 12.18 0.55 6.74
C VAL A 165 10.66 0.75 6.79
N PRO A 166 10.14 1.65 7.63
CA PRO A 166 8.71 1.83 7.80
C PRO A 166 7.98 1.96 6.46
N ILE A 167 6.82 1.30 6.37
CA ILE A 167 5.90 1.45 5.24
C ILE A 167 4.80 2.42 5.65
N VAL A 168 4.61 3.47 4.88
CA VAL A 168 3.53 4.45 5.10
C VAL A 168 2.36 4.08 4.21
N ILE A 169 1.16 3.99 4.78
CA ILE A 169 -0.10 3.79 4.08
C ILE A 169 -0.98 5.00 4.32
N THR A 170 -1.27 5.75 3.28
CA THR A 170 -2.25 6.83 3.28
C THR A 170 -3.60 6.27 2.85
N PHE A 171 -4.63 6.49 3.65
CA PHE A 171 -6.01 6.14 3.33
C PHE A 171 -6.78 7.38 2.91
N ASN A 172 -7.37 7.34 1.74
CA ASN A 172 -8.31 8.33 1.24
C ASN A 172 -9.72 7.73 1.35
N LEU A 173 -10.57 8.29 2.21
CA LEU A 173 -11.89 7.75 2.51
C LEU A 173 -12.91 8.28 1.50
N LYS A 174 -13.35 7.43 0.59
CA LYS A 174 -14.20 7.80 -0.54
C LYS A 174 -15.68 7.78 -0.16
N SER A 175 -16.25 8.95 0.03
CA SER A 175 -17.68 9.14 0.31
C SER A 175 -18.37 10.10 -0.69
N GLN A 176 -17.64 10.61 -1.68
CA GLN A 176 -18.15 11.56 -2.64
C GLN A 176 -18.97 10.87 -3.73
N THR A 177 -20.18 11.38 -3.96
CA THR A 177 -21.04 10.93 -5.06
C THR A 177 -20.58 11.56 -6.38
N ILE A 178 -20.50 10.73 -7.41
CA ILE A 178 -20.40 11.21 -8.80
C ILE A 178 -21.85 11.44 -9.25
N GLU A 179 -22.24 12.70 -9.44
CA GLU A 179 -23.62 13.08 -9.76
C GLU A 179 -23.98 12.81 -11.24
N LEU A 180 -23.93 11.53 -11.60
CA LEU A 180 -24.38 11.05 -12.91
C LEU A 180 -25.46 9.98 -12.73
N PRO A 181 -26.46 9.93 -13.62
CA PRO A 181 -27.56 8.96 -13.51
C PRO A 181 -27.05 7.51 -13.48
N GLY A 182 -27.47 6.77 -12.47
CA GLY A 182 -27.16 5.34 -12.32
C GLY A 182 -25.83 5.04 -11.63
N PHE A 183 -25.03 6.06 -11.31
CA PHE A 183 -23.79 5.85 -10.54
C PHE A 183 -24.10 5.40 -9.12
N THR A 184 -23.26 4.51 -8.61
CA THR A 184 -23.29 4.03 -7.24
C THR A 184 -23.03 5.19 -6.26
N VAL A 185 -23.90 5.34 -5.26
CA VAL A 185 -23.75 6.35 -4.20
C VAL A 185 -22.95 5.74 -3.05
N PRO A 186 -21.73 6.24 -2.77
CA PRO A 186 -20.93 5.73 -1.68
C PRO A 186 -21.55 5.97 -0.31
N LEU A 187 -21.32 5.07 0.63
CA LEU A 187 -21.73 5.26 2.02
C LEU A 187 -20.74 6.20 2.74
N PRO A 188 -21.26 7.07 3.65
CA PRO A 188 -20.41 8.01 4.39
C PRO A 188 -19.55 7.30 5.43
N PHE A 189 -18.37 7.85 5.70
CA PHE A 189 -17.48 7.41 6.80
C PHE A 189 -17.91 8.04 8.12
N ASN A 190 -19.02 7.54 8.67
CA ASN A 190 -19.45 7.86 10.02
C ASN A 190 -18.62 7.10 11.08
N GLN A 191 -18.90 7.34 12.36
CA GLN A 191 -18.18 6.70 13.47
C GLN A 191 -18.23 5.15 13.42
N THR A 192 -19.31 4.57 12.91
CA THR A 192 -19.43 3.11 12.75
C THR A 192 -18.47 2.61 11.65
N ALA A 193 -18.42 3.30 10.51
CA ALA A 193 -17.49 2.99 9.43
C ALA A 193 -16.03 3.13 9.87
N LEU A 194 -15.69 4.20 10.62
CA LEU A 194 -14.33 4.41 11.13
C LEU A 194 -13.92 3.31 12.14
N LYS A 195 -14.83 2.87 13.01
CA LYS A 195 -14.57 1.73 13.92
C LYS A 195 -14.38 0.43 13.15
N ALA A 196 -15.17 0.20 12.11
CA ALA A 196 -15.03 -0.96 11.23
C ALA A 196 -13.68 -0.91 10.47
N LEU A 197 -13.28 0.26 9.96
CA LEU A 197 -11.99 0.47 9.32
C LEU A 197 -10.84 0.14 10.27
N GLN A 198 -10.86 0.72 11.48
CA GLN A 198 -9.87 0.42 12.52
C GLN A 198 -9.78 -1.08 12.81
N LYS A 199 -10.93 -1.75 12.94
CA LYS A 199 -10.97 -3.20 13.18
C LYS A 199 -10.34 -3.97 12.02
N THR A 200 -10.71 -3.66 10.78
CA THR A 200 -10.15 -4.31 9.58
C THR A 200 -8.62 -4.13 9.52
N ILE A 201 -8.12 -2.94 9.79
CA ILE A 201 -6.68 -2.66 9.82
C ILE A 201 -5.98 -3.53 10.89
N ILE A 202 -6.52 -3.57 12.10
CA ILE A 202 -5.92 -4.35 13.21
C ILE A 202 -5.96 -5.85 12.92
N ASP A 203 -7.08 -6.34 12.38
CA ASP A 203 -7.25 -7.77 12.08
C ASP A 203 -6.27 -8.27 11.01
N HIS A 204 -5.93 -7.43 10.02
CA HIS A 204 -5.09 -7.84 8.89
C HIS A 204 -3.63 -7.45 9.02
N LEU A 205 -3.30 -6.29 9.60
CA LEU A 205 -1.89 -5.92 9.84
C LEU A 205 -1.37 -6.45 11.18
N GLY A 206 -2.25 -6.56 12.20
CA GLY A 206 -1.86 -6.84 13.57
C GLY A 206 -1.25 -5.62 14.28
N LEU A 207 -1.64 -5.38 15.54
CA LEU A 207 -1.15 -4.25 16.33
C LEU A 207 0.38 -4.21 16.48
N ALA A 208 1.03 -5.38 16.49
CA ALA A 208 2.48 -5.46 16.62
C ALA A 208 3.23 -4.84 15.43
N HIS A 209 2.61 -4.79 14.26
CA HIS A 209 3.19 -4.20 13.06
C HIS A 209 2.86 -2.70 12.88
N ILE A 210 1.96 -2.13 13.68
CA ILE A 210 1.53 -0.74 13.54
C ILE A 210 2.30 0.14 14.53
N PHE A 211 2.92 1.22 14.05
CA PHE A 211 3.44 2.27 14.91
C PHE A 211 2.32 3.27 15.22
N ARG A 212 1.89 3.29 16.48
CA ARG A 212 0.71 4.05 16.91
C ARG A 212 1.05 5.46 17.37
N PRO A 213 0.13 6.43 17.22
CA PRO A 213 0.29 7.77 17.74
C PRO A 213 0.67 7.82 19.24
N THR A 214 0.12 6.89 20.03
CA THR A 214 0.44 6.79 21.48
C THR A 214 1.90 6.41 21.75
N GLU A 215 2.53 5.65 20.84
CA GLU A 215 3.97 5.29 20.94
C GLU A 215 4.85 6.51 20.62
N LEU A 216 4.43 7.35 19.66
CA LEU A 216 5.09 8.62 19.35
C LEU A 216 4.92 9.62 20.50
N GLN A 217 3.69 9.78 21.00
CA GLN A 217 3.37 10.71 22.07
C GLN A 217 4.11 10.38 23.37
N GLY A 218 4.20 9.10 23.73
CA GLY A 218 4.87 8.65 24.96
C GLY A 218 4.35 9.38 26.19
N ARG A 219 5.25 10.04 26.92
CA ARG A 219 4.93 10.78 28.17
C ARG A 219 4.48 12.24 27.96
N TRP A 220 4.49 12.73 26.72
CA TRP A 220 4.18 14.12 26.42
C TRP A 220 2.66 14.37 26.40
N THR A 221 2.26 15.61 26.60
CA THR A 221 0.84 16.00 26.67
C THR A 221 0.12 15.96 25.33
N SER A 222 0.88 15.99 24.22
CA SER A 222 0.35 15.91 22.86
C SER A 222 1.40 15.33 21.91
N LEU A 223 0.97 14.91 20.71
CA LEU A 223 1.86 14.50 19.62
C LEU A 223 2.79 15.64 19.20
N ALA A 224 2.26 16.87 19.09
CA ALA A 224 3.05 18.05 18.76
C ALA A 224 4.18 18.26 19.77
N ALA A 225 3.87 18.26 21.08
CA ALA A 225 4.87 18.38 22.13
C ALA A 225 5.93 17.26 22.09
N ALA A 226 5.52 16.02 21.75
CA ALA A 226 6.46 14.91 21.60
C ALA A 226 7.45 15.15 20.44
N VAL A 227 6.93 15.57 19.29
CA VAL A 227 7.75 15.83 18.10
C VAL A 227 8.66 17.05 18.29
N GLU A 228 8.17 18.11 18.89
CA GLU A 228 8.96 19.32 19.19
C GLU A 228 10.14 19.05 20.14
N ASN A 229 9.94 18.19 21.14
CA ASN A 229 10.98 17.92 22.13
C ASN A 229 11.91 16.77 21.78
N ASN A 230 11.40 15.68 21.17
CA ASN A 230 12.18 14.48 20.86
C ASN A 230 12.46 14.31 19.37
N GLY A 231 11.68 14.97 18.49
CA GLY A 231 11.62 14.69 17.07
C GLY A 231 10.95 13.35 16.76
N TRP A 232 11.02 12.95 15.50
CA TRP A 232 10.57 11.63 15.06
C TRP A 232 11.54 10.53 15.53
N PRO A 233 11.05 9.30 15.76
CA PRO A 233 11.87 8.18 16.18
C PRO A 233 12.95 7.82 15.15
N LEU A 234 13.99 7.16 15.65
CA LEU A 234 15.02 6.57 14.80
C LEU A 234 14.44 5.41 13.99
N ILE A 235 14.92 5.23 12.77
CA ILE A 235 14.51 4.16 11.86
C ILE A 235 14.64 2.77 12.50
N LYS A 236 15.68 2.55 13.31
CA LYS A 236 15.87 1.27 14.02
C LYS A 236 14.70 0.88 14.92
N ALA A 237 13.99 1.86 15.49
CA ALA A 237 12.81 1.62 16.32
C ALA A 237 11.53 1.39 15.49
N LEU A 238 11.56 1.74 14.20
CA LEU A 238 10.41 1.67 13.30
C LEU A 238 10.53 0.55 12.24
N ARG A 239 11.62 -0.22 12.24
CA ARG A 239 11.77 -1.34 11.29
C ARG A 239 10.65 -2.36 11.48
N GLY A 240 10.14 -2.87 10.36
CA GLY A 240 9.02 -3.81 10.34
C GLY A 240 7.67 -3.20 10.70
N LYS A 241 7.56 -1.86 10.77
CA LYS A 241 6.33 -1.16 11.16
C LYS A 241 5.64 -0.52 9.97
N PHE A 242 4.32 -0.37 10.12
CA PHE A 242 3.45 0.45 9.29
C PHE A 242 3.11 1.75 10.00
N LEU A 243 3.17 2.86 9.28
CA LEU A 243 2.61 4.16 9.68
C LEU A 243 1.36 4.39 8.85
N LEU A 244 0.25 4.68 9.53
CA LEU A 244 -1.05 4.86 8.91
C LEU A 244 -1.44 6.33 8.96
N VAL A 245 -1.84 6.88 7.82
CA VAL A 245 -2.24 8.28 7.66
C VAL A 245 -3.63 8.31 7.06
N LEU A 246 -4.50 9.16 7.59
CA LEU A 246 -5.77 9.51 6.95
C LEU A 246 -5.54 10.81 6.16
N ASP A 247 -5.89 10.79 4.87
CA ASP A 247 -5.84 11.96 3.98
C ASP A 247 -7.23 12.59 3.93
N GLU A 248 -7.63 13.20 5.06
CA GLU A 248 -8.92 13.83 5.23
C GLU A 248 -8.72 15.27 5.74
N SER A 249 -9.50 16.20 5.19
CA SER A 249 -9.65 17.53 5.77
C SER A 249 -10.60 17.48 6.95
N GLU A 250 -10.29 18.23 8.03
CA GLU A 250 -11.20 18.44 9.15
C GLU A 250 -12.51 19.15 8.75
#